data_e0cfe1c8444db696ae0a39d7edacffe8
#
_entry.id   e0cfe1c8444db696ae0a39d7edacffe8
#
_cell.length_a   1.000
_cell.length_b   1.000
_cell.length_c   1.000
_cell.angle_alpha   90.00
_cell.angle_beta   90.00
_cell.angle_gamma   90.00
#
_symmetry.space_group_name_H-M   'P 1'
#
loop_
_entity.id
_entity.type
_entity.pdbx_description
1 polymer ?
#
loop_
_entity_poly.entity_id
_entity_poly.type
_entity_poly.pdbx_seq_one_letter_code
_entity_poly.pdbx_strand_id
1 'polypeptide(L)'
;TDQLHFAGFLAPQQVARQKQLAALMALRATVVLYESPKRLAALLADIETTGGAARPVAVCRELTKKFEDVQSGPVESLRAFYAETPARGEIVVLIGAGQEAKFDKSDLEAALDQIGVGYRR
;
A
#
# COMPACT_ATOMS: atom_id res chain seq x y z
N THR A 1 3.64 8.48 -11.92
CA THR A 1 4.73 7.62 -11.44
C THR A 1 5.26 6.79 -12.59
N ASP A 2 6.55 6.86 -12.79
CA ASP A 2 7.16 6.16 -13.91
C ASP A 2 7.55 4.74 -13.58
N GLN A 3 7.70 4.43 -12.31
CA GLN A 3 8.20 3.13 -11.91
C GLN A 3 7.37 2.54 -10.80
N LEU A 4 7.19 1.25 -10.89
CA LEU A 4 6.54 0.47 -9.84
C LEU A 4 7.54 -0.58 -9.35
N HIS A 5 7.53 -0.81 -8.07
CA HIS A 5 8.36 -1.83 -7.46
C HIS A 5 7.49 -2.79 -6.67
N PHE A 6 7.39 -4.03 -7.14
CA PHE A 6 6.57 -5.04 -6.50
C PHE A 6 7.39 -5.75 -5.44
N ALA A 7 7.03 -5.55 -4.19
CA ALA A 7 7.74 -6.14 -3.06
C ALA A 7 7.03 -7.37 -2.48
N GLY A 8 5.79 -7.60 -2.85
CA GLY A 8 5.03 -8.73 -2.34
C GLY A 8 4.70 -8.58 -0.87
N PHE A 9 4.78 -9.67 -0.12
CA PHE A 9 4.53 -9.63 1.32
C PHE A 9 5.81 -9.29 2.06
N LEU A 10 5.68 -8.44 3.07
CA LEU A 10 6.80 -8.13 3.95
C LEU A 10 6.86 -9.10 5.11
N ALA A 11 7.96 -9.06 5.84
CA ALA A 11 8.15 -9.92 6.98
C ALA A 11 7.07 -9.67 8.04
N PRO A 12 6.60 -10.71 8.75
CA PRO A 12 5.59 -10.51 9.79
C PRO A 12 6.13 -9.85 11.04
N GLN A 13 7.44 -9.96 11.32
CA GLN A 13 8.03 -9.34 12.49
C GLN A 13 8.27 -7.87 12.26
N GLN A 14 7.93 -7.07 13.27
CA GLN A 14 7.95 -5.63 13.15
C GLN A 14 9.33 -5.07 12.79
N VAL A 15 10.37 -5.53 13.47
CA VAL A 15 11.71 -4.99 13.23
C VAL A 15 12.16 -5.28 11.80
N ALA A 16 11.97 -6.51 11.35
CA ALA A 16 12.34 -6.89 9.98
C ALA A 16 11.49 -6.12 8.96
N ARG A 17 10.21 -5.96 9.22
CA ARG A 17 9.31 -5.25 8.33
C ARG A 17 9.71 -3.79 8.21
N GLN A 18 10.06 -3.14 9.32
CA GLN A 18 10.48 -1.74 9.29
C GLN A 18 11.78 -1.56 8.52
N LYS A 19 12.71 -2.51 8.63
CA LYS A 19 13.94 -2.46 7.84
C LYS A 19 13.65 -2.59 6.36
N GLN A 20 12.75 -3.50 6.00
CA GLN A 20 12.36 -3.65 4.61
C GLN A 20 11.70 -2.38 4.09
N LEU A 21 10.83 -1.78 4.87
CA LEU A 21 10.16 -0.55 4.47
C LEU A 21 11.14 0.60 4.28
N ALA A 22 12.13 0.72 5.17
CA ALA A 22 13.12 1.78 5.03
C ALA A 22 13.86 1.68 3.71
N ALA A 23 14.25 0.47 3.33
CA ALA A 23 14.95 0.24 2.07
C ALA A 23 14.03 0.54 0.88
N LEU A 24 12.78 0.08 0.95
CA LEU A 24 11.83 0.28 -0.15
C LEU A 24 11.46 1.74 -0.33
N MET A 25 11.28 2.46 0.77
CA MET A 25 10.90 3.86 0.69
C MET A 25 12.04 4.79 0.27
N ALA A 26 13.26 4.27 0.24
CA ALA A 26 14.37 5.01 -0.32
C ALA A 26 14.40 4.96 -1.84
N LEU A 27 13.64 4.07 -2.43
CA LEU A 27 13.56 3.95 -3.89
C LEU A 27 12.72 5.10 -4.46
N ARG A 28 13.01 5.45 -5.70
CA ARG A 28 12.22 6.45 -6.41
C ARG A 28 11.14 5.75 -7.23
N ALA A 29 10.32 4.99 -6.54
CA ALA A 29 9.29 4.20 -7.20
C ALA A 29 8.11 4.06 -6.27
N THR A 30 6.94 3.83 -6.85
CA THR A 30 5.79 3.44 -6.07
C THR A 30 5.96 1.99 -5.67
N VAL A 31 5.92 1.71 -4.38
CA VAL A 31 6.09 0.36 -3.87
C VAL A 31 4.73 -0.29 -3.79
N VAL A 32 4.63 -1.51 -4.30
CA VAL A 32 3.38 -2.27 -4.31
C VAL A 32 3.55 -3.48 -3.40
N LEU A 33 2.67 -3.59 -2.42
CA LEU A 33 2.72 -4.65 -1.41
C LEU A 33 1.40 -5.39 -1.37
N TYR A 34 1.49 -6.68 -1.06
CA TYR A 34 0.31 -7.46 -0.67
C TYR A 34 0.23 -7.47 0.85
N GLU A 35 -0.97 -7.44 1.38
CA GLU A 35 -1.14 -7.53 2.82
C GLU A 35 -2.46 -8.18 3.18
N SER A 36 -2.50 -8.77 4.36
CA SER A 36 -3.74 -9.36 4.87
C SER A 36 -4.49 -8.31 5.70
N PRO A 37 -5.82 -8.43 5.79
CA PRO A 37 -6.59 -7.49 6.59
C PRO A 37 -6.12 -7.42 8.04
N LYS A 38 -5.68 -8.53 8.60
CA LYS A 38 -5.24 -8.57 10.00
C LYS A 38 -3.97 -7.78 10.24
N ARG A 39 -3.14 -7.62 9.22
CA ARG A 39 -1.85 -6.94 9.37
C ARG A 39 -1.85 -5.53 8.83
N LEU A 40 -2.96 -5.11 8.23
CA LEU A 40 -2.99 -3.81 7.59
C LEU A 40 -2.71 -2.68 8.57
N ALA A 41 -3.33 -2.71 9.74
CA ALA A 41 -3.11 -1.66 10.73
C ALA A 41 -1.65 -1.57 11.15
N ALA A 42 -1.00 -2.72 11.38
CA ALA A 42 0.41 -2.74 11.74
C ALA A 42 1.28 -2.24 10.60
N LEU A 43 0.96 -2.60 9.36
CA LEU A 43 1.70 -2.13 8.21
C LEU A 43 1.60 -0.60 8.08
N LEU A 44 0.40 -0.06 8.20
CA LEU A 44 0.22 1.38 8.09
C LEU A 44 0.97 2.11 9.19
N ALA A 45 0.97 1.56 10.42
CA ALA A 45 1.74 2.14 11.52
C ALA A 45 3.23 2.16 11.20
N ASP A 46 3.74 1.08 10.63
CA ASP A 46 5.15 0.99 10.29
C ASP A 46 5.52 1.93 9.15
N ILE A 47 4.62 2.11 8.18
CA ILE A 47 4.84 3.06 7.10
C ILE A 47 4.94 4.47 7.67
N GLU A 48 4.06 4.80 8.60
CA GLU A 48 4.11 6.12 9.23
C GLU A 48 5.39 6.33 10.03
N THR A 49 5.77 5.32 10.81
CA THR A 49 7.00 5.39 11.61
C THR A 49 8.23 5.55 10.73
N THR A 50 8.29 4.84 9.62
CA THR A 50 9.45 4.82 8.75
C THR A 50 9.48 5.98 7.76
N GLY A 51 8.32 6.33 7.21
CA GLY A 51 8.24 7.31 6.13
C GLY A 51 7.57 8.62 6.49
N GLY A 52 7.03 8.74 7.69
CA GLY A 52 6.37 9.97 8.13
C GLY A 52 4.86 9.91 7.93
N ALA A 53 4.16 10.73 8.71
CA ALA A 53 2.69 10.73 8.74
C ALA A 53 2.06 11.16 7.42
N ALA A 54 2.76 11.98 6.66
CA ALA A 54 2.26 12.51 5.40
C ALA A 54 2.55 11.62 4.20
N ARG A 55 3.21 10.48 4.39
CA ARG A 55 3.58 9.61 3.29
C ARG A 55 2.34 9.15 2.52
N PRO A 56 2.28 9.37 1.21
CA PRO A 56 1.10 8.98 0.43
C PRO A 56 1.01 7.46 0.30
N VAL A 57 -0.19 6.95 0.56
CA VAL A 57 -0.47 5.53 0.50
C VAL A 57 -1.81 5.34 -0.17
N ALA A 58 -1.98 4.25 -0.88
CA ALA A 58 -3.28 3.83 -1.38
C ALA A 58 -3.53 2.39 -0.94
N VAL A 59 -4.70 2.14 -0.39
CA VAL A 59 -5.11 0.79 -0.01
C VAL A 59 -6.21 0.38 -0.97
N CYS A 60 -5.92 -0.66 -1.74
CA CYS A 60 -6.84 -1.15 -2.76
C CYS A 60 -7.39 -2.49 -2.31
N ARG A 61 -8.69 -2.60 -2.30
CA ARG A 61 -9.36 -3.81 -1.81
C ARG A 61 -10.20 -4.42 -2.91
N GLU A 62 -10.08 -5.71 -3.05
CA GLU A 62 -10.87 -6.45 -4.01
C GLU A 62 -12.19 -6.84 -3.40
N LEU A 63 -13.28 -6.58 -4.11
CA LEU A 63 -14.60 -6.97 -3.66
C LEU A 63 -15.16 -8.12 -4.49
N THR A 64 -15.14 -8.01 -5.79
CA THR A 64 -15.69 -9.05 -6.66
C THR A 64 -14.82 -9.21 -7.88
N LYS A 65 -13.59 -9.65 -7.68
CA LYS A 65 -12.62 -9.87 -8.75
C LYS A 65 -12.14 -8.59 -9.41
N LYS A 66 -12.43 -7.46 -8.81
CA LYS A 66 -11.83 -6.20 -9.23
C LYS A 66 -11.71 -5.30 -8.02
N PHE A 67 -10.82 -4.34 -8.12
CA PHE A 67 -10.53 -3.46 -7.00
C PHE A 67 -11.54 -2.31 -7.04
N GLU A 68 -12.58 -2.45 -6.25
CA GLU A 68 -13.67 -1.48 -6.23
C GLU A 68 -13.57 -0.51 -5.07
N ASP A 69 -12.75 -0.83 -4.07
CA ASP A 69 -12.62 0.02 -2.89
C ASP A 69 -11.18 0.48 -2.79
N VAL A 70 -10.95 1.73 -3.12
CA VAL A 70 -9.62 2.32 -3.07
C VAL A 70 -9.66 3.54 -2.16
N GLN A 71 -8.84 3.50 -1.11
CA GLN A 71 -8.66 4.64 -0.22
C GLN A 71 -7.23 5.14 -0.39
N SER A 72 -7.07 6.44 -0.62
CA SER A 72 -5.74 7.01 -0.79
C SER A 72 -5.62 8.31 -0.03
N GLY A 73 -4.40 8.63 0.36
CA GLY A 73 -4.11 9.84 1.11
C GLY A 73 -2.86 9.67 1.94
N PRO A 74 -2.60 10.61 2.87
CA PRO A 74 -1.49 10.45 3.80
C PRO A 74 -1.72 9.23 4.68
N VAL A 75 -0.65 8.54 5.04
CA VAL A 75 -0.79 7.30 5.79
C VAL A 75 -1.49 7.51 7.13
N GLU A 76 -1.32 8.67 7.76
CA GLU A 76 -2.01 8.95 9.02
C GLU A 76 -3.54 8.91 8.84
N SER A 77 -4.02 9.41 7.71
CA SER A 77 -5.46 9.39 7.44
C SER A 77 -5.98 7.98 7.24
N LEU A 78 -5.20 7.15 6.56
CA LEU A 78 -5.61 5.77 6.34
C LEU A 78 -5.55 4.96 7.63
N ARG A 79 -4.60 5.25 8.50
CA ARG A 79 -4.57 4.60 9.81
C ARG A 79 -5.85 4.87 10.58
N ALA A 80 -6.27 6.14 10.59
CA ALA A 80 -7.50 6.51 11.28
C ALA A 80 -8.71 5.83 10.66
N PHE A 81 -8.76 5.81 9.34
CA PHE A 81 -9.90 5.20 8.64
C PHE A 81 -10.01 3.71 8.95
N TYR A 82 -8.90 2.97 8.87
CA TYR A 82 -8.94 1.53 9.06
C TYR A 82 -8.94 1.12 10.52
N ALA A 83 -8.69 2.03 11.44
CA ALA A 83 -8.89 1.76 12.85
C ALA A 83 -10.38 1.60 13.17
N GLU A 84 -11.23 2.29 12.44
CA GLU A 84 -12.68 2.23 12.67
C GLU A 84 -13.41 1.38 11.65
N THR A 85 -12.79 1.13 10.51
CA THR A 85 -13.42 0.39 9.42
C THR A 85 -12.49 -0.74 9.01
N PRO A 86 -12.53 -1.88 9.69
CA PRO A 86 -11.62 -2.98 9.38
C PRO A 86 -11.74 -3.42 7.92
N ALA A 87 -10.60 -3.67 7.31
CA ALA A 87 -10.57 -4.12 5.93
C ALA A 87 -10.92 -5.60 5.84
N ARG A 88 -11.38 -6.01 4.67
CA ARG A 88 -11.72 -7.40 4.39
C ARG A 88 -11.21 -7.75 3.01
N GLY A 89 -10.98 -9.04 2.80
CA GLY A 89 -10.58 -9.54 1.50
C GLY A 89 -9.11 -9.32 1.22
N GLU A 90 -8.75 -9.43 -0.03
CA GLU A 90 -7.37 -9.26 -0.44
C GLU A 90 -7.05 -7.78 -0.58
N ILE A 91 -5.88 -7.41 -0.09
CA ILE A 91 -5.49 -6.01 -0.02
C ILE A 91 -4.17 -5.81 -0.74
N VAL A 92 -4.11 -4.77 -1.54
CA VAL A 92 -2.89 -4.30 -2.18
C VAL A 92 -2.63 -2.89 -1.66
N VAL A 93 -1.41 -2.65 -1.21
CA VAL A 93 -1.02 -1.35 -0.66
C VAL A 93 0.03 -0.73 -1.56
N LEU A 94 -0.20 0.51 -1.97
CA LEU A 94 0.77 1.28 -2.74
C LEU A 94 1.35 2.36 -1.85
N ILE A 95 2.67 2.50 -1.87
CA ILE A 95 3.36 3.57 -1.12
C ILE A 95 3.99 4.50 -2.14
N GLY A 96 3.64 5.77 -2.08
CA GLY A 96 4.14 6.75 -3.03
C GLY A 96 5.62 7.05 -2.86
N ALA A 97 6.23 7.56 -3.93
CA ALA A 97 7.66 7.80 -4.00
C ALA A 97 8.02 9.18 -3.44
N GLY A 98 7.73 9.41 -2.20
CA GLY A 98 8.03 10.67 -1.56
C GLY A 98 6.78 11.27 -0.97
N GLN A 99 6.93 12.33 -0.19
CA GLN A 99 5.80 12.85 0.58
C GLN A 99 4.86 13.72 -0.24
N GLU A 100 5.31 14.20 -1.37
CA GLU A 100 4.45 15.03 -2.22
C GLU A 100 3.80 14.26 -3.35
N ALA A 101 4.14 12.99 -3.48
CA ALA A 101 3.53 12.17 -4.52
C ALA A 101 2.04 12.01 -4.26
N LYS A 102 1.28 11.96 -5.33
CA LYS A 102 -0.16 11.69 -5.25
C LYS A 102 -0.48 10.58 -6.22
N PHE A 103 -1.44 9.77 -5.85
CA PHE A 103 -1.90 8.71 -6.74
C PHE A 103 -3.04 9.25 -7.57
N ASP A 104 -2.89 9.18 -8.87
CA ASP A 104 -4.01 9.46 -9.75
C ASP A 104 -4.56 8.14 -10.28
N LYS A 105 -5.61 8.25 -11.06
CA LYS A 105 -6.27 7.07 -11.56
C LYS A 105 -5.36 6.23 -12.44
N SER A 106 -4.52 6.87 -13.24
CA SER A 106 -3.65 6.11 -14.12
C SER A 106 -2.57 5.36 -13.36
N ASP A 107 -2.06 5.94 -12.27
CA ASP A 107 -1.09 5.22 -11.43
C ASP A 107 -1.70 3.96 -10.82
N LEU A 108 -2.94 4.11 -10.31
CA LEU A 108 -3.62 2.98 -9.71
C LEU A 108 -3.93 1.90 -10.74
N GLU A 109 -4.38 2.31 -11.91
CA GLU A 109 -4.71 1.36 -12.97
C GLU A 109 -3.47 0.62 -13.45
N ALA A 110 -2.35 1.32 -13.59
CA ALA A 110 -1.12 0.68 -14.01
C ALA A 110 -0.67 -0.38 -13.01
N ALA A 111 -0.72 -0.04 -11.72
CA ALA A 111 -0.35 -0.99 -10.68
C ALA A 111 -1.29 -2.19 -10.65
N LEU A 112 -2.59 -1.92 -10.72
CA LEU A 112 -3.59 -2.97 -10.62
C LEU A 112 -3.60 -3.86 -11.85
N ASP A 113 -3.30 -3.31 -13.03
CA ASP A 113 -3.21 -4.12 -14.24
C ASP A 113 -2.12 -5.16 -14.15
N GLN A 114 -0.97 -4.81 -13.61
CA GLN A 114 0.11 -5.78 -13.47
C GLN A 114 -0.25 -6.88 -12.49
N ILE A 115 -0.91 -6.51 -11.40
CA ILE A 115 -1.39 -7.47 -10.42
C ILE A 115 -2.55 -8.24 -10.98
N GLY A 116 -3.45 -7.54 -11.66
CA GLY A 116 -4.68 -8.09 -12.18
C GLY A 116 -4.51 -9.21 -13.18
N VAL A 117 -3.37 -9.27 -13.84
CA VAL A 117 -3.10 -10.39 -14.74
C VAL A 117 -3.23 -11.71 -14.00
N GLY A 118 -2.76 -11.76 -12.75
CA GLY A 118 -2.95 -12.95 -11.93
C GLY A 118 -4.36 -13.08 -11.38
N TYR A 119 -4.99 -11.97 -11.07
CA TYR A 119 -6.31 -11.98 -10.46
C TYR A 119 -7.42 -12.42 -11.41
N ARG A 120 -7.30 -12.04 -12.65
CA ARG A 120 -8.38 -12.29 -13.60
C ARG A 120 -8.45 -13.73 -14.07
N ARG A 121 -7.64 -14.54 -13.50
CA ARG A 121 -7.66 -15.97 -13.76
C ARG A 121 -8.24 -16.77 -12.63
#